data_4e74d09100ac7d7e50d23465170adc0a
#
_entry.id   4e74d09100ac7d7e50d23465170adc0a
#
_cell.length_a   1.000
_cell.length_b   1.000
_cell.length_c   1.000
_cell.angle_alpha   90.00
_cell.angle_beta   90.00
_cell.angle_gamma   90.00
#
_symmetry.space_group_name_H-M   'P 1'
#
loop_
_entity.id
_entity.type
_entity.pdbx_description
1 polymer ?
#
loop_
_entity_poly.entity_id
_entity_poly.type
_entity_poly.pdbx_seq_one_letter_code
_entity_poly.pdbx_strand_id
1 'polypeptide(L)'
;MPTFYNDVDGKLEAILKNLLTTQKGTTDSNIASVDIHTGLSNEDVSEDLIFGLVESAAETPSGTGNFMCSVTVAIYTSAHANSLAIHRGRVSEVRDLFMNTTIATSITNDSTEALTCIAVQNFSFDQRLEDNYFVGEIKFDVYCYGSE
;
A
#
# COMPACT_ATOMS: atom_id res chain seq x y z
N MET A 1 -8.17 -14.88 22.51
CA MET A 1 -8.55 -14.12 21.30
C MET A 1 -7.36 -13.34 20.83
N PRO A 2 -6.98 -13.48 19.56
CA PRO A 2 -5.85 -12.73 19.04
C PRO A 2 -6.11 -11.23 19.07
N THR A 3 -5.13 -10.44 19.43
CA THR A 3 -5.19 -8.99 19.39
C THR A 3 -5.38 -8.46 17.96
N PHE A 4 -5.12 -9.30 16.99
CA PHE A 4 -5.31 -9.03 15.58
C PHE A 4 -6.68 -8.44 15.25
N TYR A 5 -7.73 -8.95 15.88
CA TYR A 5 -9.10 -8.48 15.64
C TYR A 5 -9.31 -6.99 15.94
N ASN A 6 -8.47 -6.42 16.75
CA ASN A 6 -8.64 -5.05 17.22
C ASN A 6 -7.93 -4.02 16.34
N ASP A 7 -7.04 -4.45 15.45
CA ASP A 7 -6.22 -3.50 14.69
C ASP A 7 -5.62 -4.12 13.42
N VAL A 8 -6.44 -4.88 12.69
CA VAL A 8 -5.98 -5.52 11.45
C VAL A 8 -5.57 -4.50 10.38
N ASP A 9 -6.32 -3.41 10.29
CA ASP A 9 -6.03 -2.34 9.34
C ASP A 9 -4.70 -1.65 9.65
N GLY A 10 -4.45 -1.29 10.92
CA GLY A 10 -3.20 -0.66 11.32
C GLY A 10 -1.99 -1.56 11.12
N LYS A 11 -2.15 -2.86 11.42
CA LYS A 11 -1.07 -3.84 11.21
C LYS A 11 -0.74 -4.00 9.73
N LEU A 12 -1.76 -4.09 8.88
CA LEU A 12 -1.54 -4.20 7.45
C LEU A 12 -0.90 -2.92 6.89
N GLU A 13 -1.34 -1.75 7.34
CA GLU A 13 -0.72 -0.48 6.92
C GLU A 13 0.76 -0.43 7.28
N ALA A 14 1.12 -0.87 8.48
CA ALA A 14 2.52 -0.91 8.92
C ALA A 14 3.35 -1.84 8.02
N ILE A 15 2.82 -3.00 7.66
CA ILE A 15 3.49 -3.93 6.76
C ILE A 15 3.68 -3.32 5.37
N LEU A 16 2.64 -2.71 4.83
CA LEU A 16 2.71 -2.05 3.52
C LEU A 16 3.75 -0.94 3.50
N LYS A 17 3.80 -0.15 4.56
CA LYS A 17 4.83 0.89 4.70
C LYS A 17 6.23 0.30 4.71
N ASN A 18 6.45 -0.80 5.42
CA ASN A 18 7.73 -1.47 5.48
C ASN A 18 8.15 -2.01 4.10
N LEU A 19 7.22 -2.59 3.36
CA LEU A 19 7.49 -3.08 2.01
C LEU A 19 7.87 -1.94 1.07
N LEU A 20 7.15 -0.83 1.12
CA LEU A 20 7.45 0.36 0.32
C LEU A 20 8.80 0.98 0.72
N THR A 21 9.11 1.04 2.01
CA THR A 21 10.37 1.55 2.51
C THR A 21 11.54 0.69 2.05
N THR A 22 11.37 -0.63 2.06
CA THR A 22 12.38 -1.56 1.56
C THR A 22 12.58 -1.37 0.05
N GLN A 23 11.50 -1.22 -0.71
CA GLN A 23 11.58 -0.96 -2.15
C GLN A 23 12.29 0.36 -2.45
N LYS A 24 11.99 1.40 -1.66
CA LYS A 24 12.63 2.70 -1.76
C LYS A 24 14.16 2.62 -1.59
N GLY A 25 14.62 1.70 -0.76
CA GLY A 25 16.04 1.50 -0.49
C GLY A 25 16.79 0.69 -1.54
N THR A 26 16.12 0.19 -2.58
CA THR A 26 16.80 -0.59 -3.63
C THR A 26 17.59 0.32 -4.56
N THR A 27 18.59 -0.25 -5.25
CA THR A 27 19.42 0.48 -6.21
C THR A 27 18.55 0.96 -7.38
N ASP A 28 18.73 2.23 -7.77
CA ASP A 28 18.01 2.85 -8.89
C ASP A 28 16.48 2.89 -8.72
N SER A 29 15.98 2.88 -7.48
CA SER A 29 14.55 2.99 -7.23
C SER A 29 14.00 4.34 -7.68
N ASN A 30 12.88 4.33 -8.41
CA ASN A 30 12.17 5.53 -8.83
C ASN A 30 11.48 6.25 -7.68
N ILE A 31 11.33 5.59 -6.53
CA ILE A 31 10.69 6.18 -5.35
C ILE A 31 11.70 6.57 -4.26
N ALA A 32 12.98 6.60 -4.59
CA ALA A 32 14.05 6.87 -3.61
C ALA A 32 13.92 8.22 -2.91
N SER A 33 13.35 9.22 -3.59
CA SER A 33 13.18 10.58 -3.03
C SER A 33 11.76 10.89 -2.57
N VAL A 34 10.88 9.88 -2.53
CA VAL A 34 9.47 10.06 -2.19
C VAL A 34 9.24 9.66 -0.74
N ASP A 35 8.51 10.47 0.02
CA ASP A 35 8.14 10.13 1.39
C ASP A 35 6.98 9.13 1.40
N ILE A 36 6.95 8.26 2.39
CA ILE A 36 5.93 7.22 2.53
C ILE A 36 5.14 7.47 3.81
N HIS A 37 3.82 7.58 3.65
CA HIS A 37 2.87 7.81 4.73
C HIS A 37 1.81 6.72 4.77
N THR A 38 1.17 6.54 5.92
CA THR A 38 0.08 5.59 6.09
C THR A 38 -1.07 6.21 6.88
N GLY A 39 -2.24 5.61 6.75
CA GLY A 39 -3.44 6.04 7.48
C GLY A 39 -4.09 7.27 6.86
N LEU A 40 -5.10 7.79 7.55
CA LEU A 40 -5.79 9.01 7.15
C LEU A 40 -5.00 10.23 7.62
N SER A 41 -4.83 11.20 6.73
CA SER A 41 -4.15 12.45 7.04
C SER A 41 -5.04 13.63 6.66
N ASN A 42 -5.08 14.63 7.53
CA ASN A 42 -5.77 15.90 7.28
C ASN A 42 -4.80 16.96 6.74
N GLU A 43 -3.54 16.62 6.56
CA GLU A 43 -2.54 17.54 6.04
C GLU A 43 -2.67 17.70 4.53
N ASP A 44 -2.46 18.92 4.05
CA ASP A 44 -2.37 19.16 2.61
C ASP A 44 -1.12 18.51 2.05
N VAL A 45 -1.24 17.98 0.82
CA VAL A 45 -0.10 17.43 0.13
C VAL A 45 0.82 18.58 -0.28
N SER A 46 2.03 18.64 0.28
CA SER A 46 3.01 19.69 0.01
C SER A 46 4.30 19.16 -0.60
N GLU A 47 4.42 17.85 -0.76
CA GLU A 47 5.60 17.20 -1.30
C GLU A 47 5.21 15.94 -2.05
N ASP A 48 6.15 15.40 -2.82
CA ASP A 48 5.95 14.12 -3.48
C ASP A 48 5.89 13.02 -2.43
N LEU A 49 4.82 12.22 -2.45
CA LEU A 49 4.63 11.19 -1.44
C LEU A 49 3.88 9.97 -1.99
N ILE A 50 4.02 8.86 -1.28
CA ILE A 50 3.21 7.67 -1.45
C ILE A 50 2.40 7.49 -0.17
N PHE A 51 1.11 7.29 -0.33
CA PHE A 51 0.16 7.18 0.77
C PHE A 51 -0.51 5.82 0.74
N GLY A 52 -0.32 5.01 1.77
CA GLY A 52 -0.94 3.69 1.89
C GLY A 52 -2.05 3.72 2.92
N LEU A 53 -3.23 3.26 2.54
CA LEU A 53 -4.41 3.27 3.40
C LEU A 53 -5.18 1.97 3.27
N VAL A 54 -5.54 1.36 4.41
CA VAL A 54 -6.54 0.30 4.45
C VAL A 54 -7.89 0.98 4.68
N GLU A 55 -8.70 1.06 3.63
CA GLU A 55 -9.98 1.77 3.68
C GLU A 55 -11.03 1.01 4.46
N SER A 56 -11.00 -0.31 4.40
CA SER A 56 -11.93 -1.16 5.13
C SER A 56 -11.32 -2.53 5.40
N ALA A 57 -11.74 -3.13 6.49
CA ALA A 57 -11.37 -4.50 6.83
C ALA A 57 -12.63 -5.20 7.34
N ALA A 58 -12.99 -6.30 6.72
CA ALA A 58 -14.19 -7.05 7.06
C ALA A 58 -13.86 -8.53 7.27
N GLU A 59 -14.34 -9.09 8.37
CA GLU A 59 -14.21 -10.53 8.65
C GLU A 59 -15.14 -11.31 7.73
N THR A 60 -14.62 -12.27 6.99
CA THR A 60 -15.35 -13.02 5.97
C THR A 60 -14.95 -14.49 5.94
N PRO A 61 -15.83 -15.45 6.23
CA PRO A 61 -17.13 -15.27 6.89
C PRO A 61 -16.97 -14.81 8.33
N SER A 62 -18.04 -14.25 8.88
CA SER A 62 -18.06 -13.74 10.24
C SER A 62 -17.66 -14.81 11.25
N GLY A 63 -16.81 -14.46 12.22
CA GLY A 63 -16.38 -15.35 13.30
C GLY A 63 -15.21 -16.26 12.96
N THR A 64 -14.64 -16.17 11.76
CA THR A 64 -13.53 -17.06 11.34
C THR A 64 -12.14 -16.52 11.64
N GLY A 65 -12.00 -15.21 11.87
CA GLY A 65 -10.69 -14.56 12.00
C GLY A 65 -10.02 -14.30 10.68
N ASN A 66 -10.68 -14.58 9.55
CA ASN A 66 -10.19 -14.27 8.22
C ASN A 66 -10.74 -12.91 7.79
N PHE A 67 -9.88 -12.04 7.30
CA PHE A 67 -10.25 -10.67 6.92
C PHE A 67 -9.99 -10.41 5.45
N MET A 68 -10.90 -9.66 4.84
CA MET A 68 -10.69 -9.03 3.55
C MET A 68 -10.47 -7.54 3.79
N CYS A 69 -9.31 -7.04 3.41
CA CYS A 69 -8.94 -5.64 3.57
C CYS A 69 -8.88 -4.97 2.21
N SER A 70 -9.61 -3.88 2.05
CA SER A 70 -9.54 -3.05 0.83
C SER A 70 -8.47 -2.00 1.02
N VAL A 71 -7.47 -2.01 0.15
CA VAL A 71 -6.26 -1.18 0.25
C VAL A 71 -6.19 -0.22 -0.92
N THR A 72 -5.82 1.02 -0.63
CA THR A 72 -5.49 2.03 -1.63
C THR A 72 -4.07 2.51 -1.39
N VAL A 73 -3.25 2.48 -2.44
CA VAL A 73 -1.91 3.10 -2.44
C VAL A 73 -1.94 4.22 -3.47
N ALA A 74 -1.76 5.44 -3.02
CA ALA A 74 -1.79 6.63 -3.87
C ALA A 74 -0.39 7.24 -3.97
N ILE A 75 0.03 7.54 -5.20
CA ILE A 75 1.33 8.14 -5.49
C ILE A 75 1.10 9.56 -6.00
N TYR A 76 1.67 10.54 -5.30
CA TYR A 76 1.56 11.96 -5.62
C TYR A 76 2.89 12.49 -6.12
N THR A 77 2.91 13.06 -7.32
CA THR A 77 4.09 13.68 -7.92
C THR A 77 3.74 15.09 -8.36
N SER A 78 4.52 16.08 -7.94
CA SER A 78 4.30 17.48 -8.31
C SER A 78 4.29 17.61 -9.83
N ALA A 79 3.23 18.23 -10.38
CA ALA A 79 3.03 18.35 -11.81
C ALA A 79 3.79 19.57 -12.35
N HIS A 80 4.85 19.32 -13.09
CA HIS A 80 5.60 20.34 -13.79
C HIS A 80 6.27 19.70 -15.02
N ALA A 81 7.01 20.50 -15.79
CA ALA A 81 7.69 20.01 -16.99
C ALA A 81 8.55 18.76 -16.67
N ASN A 82 8.39 17.72 -17.45
CA ASN A 82 9.13 16.45 -17.36
C ASN A 82 8.78 15.56 -16.16
N SER A 83 7.85 15.96 -15.29
CA SER A 83 7.51 15.15 -14.11
C SER A 83 6.56 13.98 -14.43
N LEU A 84 5.87 14.00 -15.57
CA LEU A 84 4.96 12.90 -15.93
C LEU A 84 5.70 11.59 -16.13
N ALA A 85 6.85 11.60 -16.79
CA ALA A 85 7.66 10.40 -16.99
C ALA A 85 8.18 9.86 -15.65
N ILE A 86 8.58 10.75 -14.76
CA ILE A 86 9.02 10.41 -13.39
C ILE A 86 7.86 9.76 -12.64
N HIS A 87 6.68 10.37 -12.72
CA HIS A 87 5.47 9.84 -12.07
C HIS A 87 5.13 8.44 -12.56
N ARG A 88 5.15 8.24 -13.88
CA ARG A 88 4.86 6.93 -14.47
C ARG A 88 5.84 5.86 -14.02
N GLY A 89 7.13 6.21 -13.88
CA GLY A 89 8.13 5.30 -13.35
C GLY A 89 7.85 4.90 -11.91
N ARG A 90 7.43 5.85 -11.09
CA ARG A 90 7.06 5.61 -9.70
C ARG A 90 5.84 4.70 -9.59
N VAL A 91 4.79 5.00 -10.34
CA VAL A 91 3.56 4.18 -10.35
C VAL A 91 3.86 2.76 -10.82
N SER A 92 4.65 2.62 -11.87
CA SER A 92 5.04 1.32 -12.41
C SER A 92 5.81 0.49 -11.38
N GLU A 93 6.75 1.10 -10.67
CA GLU A 93 7.54 0.40 -9.65
C GLU A 93 6.66 -0.07 -8.48
N VAL A 94 5.79 0.79 -7.98
CA VAL A 94 4.88 0.44 -6.88
C VAL A 94 3.88 -0.63 -7.32
N ARG A 95 3.34 -0.49 -8.52
CA ARG A 95 2.42 -1.49 -9.08
C ARG A 95 3.10 -2.85 -9.20
N ASP A 96 4.32 -2.89 -9.71
CA ASP A 96 5.07 -4.14 -9.87
C ASP A 96 5.36 -4.78 -8.51
N LEU A 97 5.62 -3.99 -7.48
CA LEU A 97 5.81 -4.50 -6.12
C LEU A 97 4.58 -5.26 -5.63
N PHE A 98 3.40 -4.67 -5.77
CA PHE A 98 2.17 -5.27 -5.24
C PHE A 98 1.55 -6.33 -6.16
N MET A 99 1.82 -6.27 -7.46
CA MET A 99 1.34 -7.29 -8.41
C MET A 99 2.29 -8.47 -8.56
N ASN A 100 3.40 -8.47 -7.86
CA ASN A 100 4.34 -9.58 -7.89
C ASN A 100 3.69 -10.82 -7.30
N THR A 101 3.91 -11.99 -7.93
CA THR A 101 3.34 -13.27 -7.46
C THR A 101 3.78 -13.65 -6.05
N THR A 102 4.86 -13.06 -5.55
CA THR A 102 5.38 -13.32 -4.20
C THR A 102 4.85 -12.36 -3.15
N ILE A 103 3.93 -11.46 -3.50
CA ILE A 103 3.50 -10.39 -2.57
C ILE A 103 2.86 -10.96 -1.30
N ALA A 104 2.05 -12.00 -1.41
CA ALA A 104 1.42 -12.61 -0.24
C ALA A 104 2.48 -13.17 0.73
N THR A 105 3.51 -13.81 0.19
CA THR A 105 4.64 -14.31 0.98
C THR A 105 5.43 -13.15 1.59
N SER A 106 5.63 -12.07 0.86
CA SER A 106 6.34 -10.90 1.35
C SER A 106 5.60 -10.22 2.51
N ILE A 107 4.27 -10.11 2.42
CA ILE A 107 3.44 -9.57 3.50
C ILE A 107 3.55 -10.47 4.75
N THR A 108 3.44 -11.77 4.57
CA THR A 108 3.55 -12.74 5.67
C THR A 108 4.92 -12.66 6.33
N ASN A 109 5.99 -12.61 5.55
CA ASN A 109 7.36 -12.60 6.06
C ASN A 109 7.75 -11.27 6.73
N ASP A 110 7.11 -10.17 6.37
CA ASP A 110 7.32 -8.88 7.01
C ASP A 110 6.63 -8.79 8.37
N SER A 111 6.07 -9.88 8.86
CA SER A 111 5.19 -9.88 10.02
C SER A 111 5.94 -9.89 11.35
N THR A 112 6.48 -8.74 11.74
CA THR A 112 6.56 -8.42 13.15
C THR A 112 5.14 -8.25 13.72
N GLU A 113 4.13 -8.20 12.85
CA GLU A 113 2.74 -7.90 13.20
C GLU A 113 1.84 -9.14 13.30
N ALA A 114 2.41 -10.35 13.18
CA ALA A 114 1.70 -11.62 13.32
C ALA A 114 0.50 -11.73 12.35
N LEU A 115 0.73 -11.44 11.08
CA LEU A 115 -0.28 -11.45 10.04
C LEU A 115 0.13 -12.42 8.94
N THR A 116 -0.78 -13.32 8.56
CA THR A 116 -0.56 -14.22 7.43
C THR A 116 -1.44 -13.81 6.27
N CYS A 117 -0.83 -13.52 5.14
CA CYS A 117 -1.53 -13.16 3.92
C CYS A 117 -1.79 -14.40 3.08
N ILE A 118 -3.06 -14.61 2.71
CA ILE A 118 -3.49 -15.73 1.87
C ILE A 118 -3.39 -15.34 0.40
N ALA A 119 -3.90 -14.15 0.05
CA ALA A 119 -3.96 -13.70 -1.34
C ALA A 119 -4.04 -12.17 -1.42
N VAL A 120 -3.49 -11.64 -2.51
CA VAL A 120 -3.63 -10.24 -2.89
C VAL A 120 -4.21 -10.24 -4.30
N GLN A 121 -5.37 -9.62 -4.48
CA GLN A 121 -6.11 -9.71 -5.75
C GLN A 121 -7.05 -8.53 -5.97
N ASN A 122 -7.78 -8.55 -7.09
CA ASN A 122 -8.76 -7.52 -7.47
C ASN A 122 -8.12 -6.15 -7.66
N PHE A 123 -6.99 -6.11 -8.38
CA PHE A 123 -6.28 -4.87 -8.67
C PHE A 123 -7.08 -3.97 -9.60
N SER A 124 -7.10 -2.68 -9.26
CA SER A 124 -7.58 -1.64 -10.17
C SER A 124 -6.66 -0.43 -10.10
N PHE A 125 -6.61 0.33 -11.17
CA PHE A 125 -5.69 1.45 -11.32
C PHE A 125 -6.45 2.69 -11.78
N ASP A 126 -6.10 3.83 -11.21
CA ASP A 126 -6.65 5.11 -11.60
C ASP A 126 -5.54 6.14 -11.68
N GLN A 127 -5.67 7.08 -12.61
CA GLN A 127 -4.71 8.17 -12.75
C GLN A 127 -5.46 9.46 -13.02
N ARG A 128 -5.01 10.53 -12.37
CA ARG A 128 -5.63 11.84 -12.53
C ARG A 128 -4.63 12.98 -12.25
N LEU A 129 -5.00 14.16 -12.64
CA LEU A 129 -4.34 15.39 -12.25
C LEU A 129 -5.22 16.09 -11.22
N GLU A 130 -4.68 16.40 -10.06
CA GLU A 130 -5.42 16.99 -8.95
C GLU A 130 -4.53 17.98 -8.20
N ASP A 131 -4.97 19.24 -8.09
CA ASP A 131 -4.28 20.30 -7.35
C ASP A 131 -2.77 20.41 -7.66
N ASN A 132 -2.42 20.39 -8.94
CA ASN A 132 -1.05 20.43 -9.43
C ASN A 132 -0.19 19.21 -9.08
N TYR A 133 -0.85 18.08 -8.80
CA TYR A 133 -0.17 16.80 -8.63
C TYR A 133 -0.68 15.78 -9.64
N PHE A 134 0.23 15.00 -10.19
CA PHE A 134 -0.15 13.74 -10.82
C PHE A 134 -0.43 12.74 -9.71
N VAL A 135 -1.58 12.10 -9.75
CA VAL A 135 -1.99 11.13 -8.75
C VAL A 135 -2.22 9.78 -9.43
N GLY A 136 -1.52 8.76 -8.99
CA GLY A 136 -1.77 7.39 -9.40
C GLY A 136 -2.29 6.60 -8.20
N GLU A 137 -3.43 5.94 -8.34
CA GLU A 137 -4.00 5.09 -7.31
C GLU A 137 -3.97 3.64 -7.72
N ILE A 138 -3.52 2.80 -6.81
CA ILE A 138 -3.52 1.35 -6.96
C ILE A 138 -4.43 0.82 -5.85
N LYS A 139 -5.50 0.13 -6.23
CA LYS A 139 -6.45 -0.46 -5.28
C LYS A 139 -6.41 -1.96 -5.40
N PHE A 140 -6.47 -2.65 -4.28
CA PHE A 140 -6.48 -4.11 -4.26
C PHE A 140 -7.05 -4.62 -2.95
N ASP A 141 -7.38 -5.91 -2.94
CA ASP A 141 -7.88 -6.58 -1.74
C ASP A 141 -6.81 -7.53 -1.21
N VAL A 142 -6.61 -7.48 0.10
CA VAL A 142 -5.70 -8.39 0.82
C VAL A 142 -6.55 -9.31 1.69
N TYR A 143 -6.39 -10.61 1.48
CA TYR A 143 -7.05 -11.64 2.30
C TYR A 143 -6.01 -12.17 3.29
N CYS A 144 -6.32 -12.01 4.58
CA CYS A 144 -5.35 -12.32 5.62
C CYS A 144 -6.01 -12.77 6.92
N TYR A 145 -5.22 -13.38 7.79
CA TYR A 145 -5.65 -13.73 9.16
C TYR A 145 -4.48 -13.50 10.12
N GLY A 146 -4.83 -13.31 11.39
CA GLY A 146 -3.82 -13.18 12.43
C GLY A 146 -3.26 -14.53 12.81
N SER A 147 -1.94 -14.62 12.93
CA SER A 147 -1.27 -15.78 13.50
C SER A 147 -0.92 -15.49 14.98
N GLU A 148 -1.03 -16.50 15.80
CA GLU A 148 -0.65 -16.41 17.21
C GLU A 148 0.79 -16.86 17.43
#